data_8bc3ecada68dc3d03e9b75838dd8ddb9
#
_entry.id   8bc3ecada68dc3d03e9b75838dd8ddb9
#
_cell.length_a   1.000
_cell.length_b   1.000
_cell.length_c   1.000
_cell.angle_alpha   90.00
_cell.angle_beta   90.00
_cell.angle_gamma   90.00
#
_symmetry.space_group_name_H-M   'P 1'
#
loop_
_entity.id
_entity.type
_entity.pdbx_description
1 polymer ?
#
loop_
_entity_poly.entity_id
_entity_poly.type
_entity_poly.pdbx_seq_one_letter_code
_entity_poly.pdbx_strand_id
1 'polypeptide(L)' 'MFVYTRFEALIRETGVTKASIARRLGRTPTICQDWKAGKSEPNDEQLSIVASALGTTPAYLRGTTDEKKLPTEPVPG' A
#
# COMPACT_ATOMS: atom_id res chain seq x y z
N MET A 1 11.44 -2.06 -4.89
CA MET A 1 11.41 -0.66 -4.52
C MET A 1 9.99 -0.23 -4.20
N PHE A 2 9.82 0.60 -3.18
CA PHE A 2 8.49 1.03 -2.77
C PHE A 2 8.28 2.50 -3.18
N VAL A 3 7.19 2.77 -3.90
CA VAL A 3 6.90 4.13 -4.34
C VAL A 3 5.94 4.78 -3.35
N TYR A 4 6.49 5.52 -2.40
CA TYR A 4 5.70 6.11 -1.33
C TYR A 4 4.61 7.05 -1.85
N THR A 5 4.87 7.76 -2.93
CA THR A 5 3.87 8.69 -3.47
C THR A 5 2.61 7.98 -3.92
N ARG A 6 2.74 6.77 -4.44
CA ARG A 6 1.58 5.97 -4.82
C ARG A 6 0.80 5.51 -3.60
N PHE A 7 1.52 5.14 -2.55
CA PHE A 7 0.92 4.76 -1.28
C PHE A 7 0.11 5.92 -0.71
N GLU A 8 0.71 7.11 -0.67
CA GLU A 8 0.04 8.27 -0.12
C GLU A 8 -1.18 8.68 -0.95
N ALA A 9 -1.08 8.61 -2.26
CA ALA A 9 -2.20 8.91 -3.13
C ALA A 9 -3.38 7.98 -2.87
N LEU A 10 -3.11 6.69 -2.66
CA LEU A 10 -4.16 5.73 -2.37
C LEU A 10 -4.77 5.94 -0.99
N ILE A 11 -3.98 6.37 -0.03
CA ILE A 11 -4.48 6.73 1.30
C ILE A 11 -5.53 7.83 1.16
N ARG A 12 -5.24 8.86 0.39
CA ARG A 12 -6.19 9.95 0.16
C ARG A 12 -7.42 9.49 -0.60
N GLU A 13 -7.20 8.64 -1.58
CA GLU A 13 -8.26 8.21 -2.47
C GLU A 13 -9.24 7.27 -1.78
N THR A 14 -8.73 6.38 -0.94
CA THR A 14 -9.57 5.37 -0.29
C THR A 14 -10.10 5.80 1.06
N GLY A 15 -9.49 6.83 1.67
CA GLY A 15 -9.87 7.22 3.01
C GLY A 15 -9.30 6.33 4.10
N VAL A 16 -8.49 5.34 3.73
CA VAL A 16 -7.83 4.48 4.70
C VAL A 16 -6.73 5.30 5.37
N THR A 17 -6.59 5.16 6.69
CA THR A 17 -5.60 5.92 7.42
C THR A 17 -4.28 5.15 7.57
N LYS A 18 -3.20 5.90 7.75
CA LYS A 18 -1.89 5.28 8.01
C LYS A 18 -1.93 4.50 9.30
N ALA A 19 -2.65 5.00 10.29
CA ALA A 19 -2.80 4.30 11.57
C ALA A 19 -3.48 2.94 11.39
N SER A 20 -4.49 2.90 10.54
CA SER A 20 -5.19 1.66 10.26
C SER A 20 -4.27 0.64 9.59
N ILE A 21 -3.46 1.11 8.65
CA ILE A 21 -2.51 0.24 7.97
C ILE A 21 -1.46 -0.28 8.93
N ALA A 22 -0.91 0.61 9.76
CA ALA A 22 0.08 0.21 10.75
C ALA A 22 -0.48 -0.85 11.70
N ARG A 23 -1.72 -0.69 12.09
CA ARG A 23 -2.38 -1.65 12.96
C ARG A 23 -2.47 -3.02 12.30
N ARG A 24 -2.80 -3.06 11.01
CA ARG A 24 -2.85 -4.31 10.26
C ARG A 24 -1.49 -4.97 10.17
N LEU A 25 -0.43 -4.16 10.16
CA LEU A 25 0.94 -4.65 10.11
C LEU A 25 1.48 -5.05 11.48
N GLY A 26 0.75 -4.74 12.54
CA GLY A 26 1.24 -4.97 13.90
C GLY A 26 2.34 -4.01 14.28
N ARG A 27 2.33 -2.81 13.71
CA ARG A 27 3.35 -1.80 13.93
C ARG A 27 2.72 -0.48 14.36
N THR A 28 3.57 0.46 14.76
CA THR A 28 3.11 1.81 15.05
C THR A 28 3.07 2.63 13.78
N PRO A 29 2.29 3.73 13.74
CA PRO A 29 2.22 4.56 12.54
C PRO A 29 3.56 5.15 12.10
N THR A 30 4.55 5.15 12.98
CA THR A 30 5.89 5.64 12.67
C THR A 30 6.51 4.91 11.48
N ILE A 31 6.08 3.67 11.24
CA ILE A 31 6.62 2.90 10.12
C ILE A 31 6.36 3.61 8.78
N CYS A 32 5.24 4.31 8.67
CA CYS A 32 4.94 5.04 7.45
C CYS A 32 5.88 6.21 7.23
N GLN A 33 6.32 6.85 8.32
CA GLN A 33 7.29 7.92 8.23
C GLN A 33 8.65 7.39 7.81
N ASP A 34 9.02 6.22 8.28
CA ASP A 34 10.27 5.59 7.88
C ASP A 34 10.26 5.28 6.38
N TRP A 35 9.13 4.82 5.87
CA TRP A 35 9.00 4.56 4.43
C TRP A 35 9.12 5.86 3.64
N LYS A 36 8.52 6.93 4.14
CA LYS A 36 8.58 8.23 3.47
C LYS A 36 10.02 8.77 3.43
N ALA A 37 10.74 8.59 4.53
CA ALA A 37 12.11 9.08 4.64
C ALA A 37 13.12 8.16 3.93
N GLY A 38 12.68 6.99 3.49
CA GLY A 38 13.59 6.05 2.85
C GLY A 38 14.44 5.28 3.83
N LYS A 39 14.11 5.31 5.11
CA LYS A 39 14.86 4.57 6.13
C LYS A 39 14.58 3.08 6.07
N SER A 40 13.39 2.73 5.64
CA SER A 40 13.01 1.33 5.48
C SER A 40 12.00 1.22 4.36
N GLU A 41 11.77 -0.01 3.93
CA GLU A 41 10.75 -0.29 2.92
C GLU A 41 9.92 -1.47 3.40
N PRO A 42 8.66 -1.53 3.01
CA PRO A 42 7.85 -2.69 3.38
C PRO A 42 8.37 -3.93 2.67
N ASN A 43 8.42 -5.04 3.40
CA ASN A 43 8.81 -6.32 2.78
C ASN A 43 7.60 -6.86 2.01
N ASP A 44 7.77 -8.02 1.38
CA ASP A 44 6.73 -8.60 0.53
C ASP A 44 5.43 -8.84 1.30
N GLU A 45 5.55 -9.35 2.51
CA GLU A 45 4.38 -9.60 3.32
C GLU A 45 3.66 -8.31 3.69
N GLN A 46 4.43 -7.30 4.09
CA GLN A 46 3.86 -6.01 4.42
C GLN A 46 3.22 -5.35 3.21
N LEU A 47 3.86 -5.43 2.06
CA LEU A 47 3.29 -4.89 0.82
C LEU A 47 1.98 -5.56 0.47
N SER A 48 1.90 -6.86 0.68
CA SER A 48 0.67 -7.59 0.41
C SER A 48 -0.47 -7.11 1.29
N ILE A 49 -0.18 -6.90 2.57
CA ILE A 49 -1.17 -6.41 3.52
C ILE A 49 -1.60 -4.98 3.16
N VAL A 50 -0.65 -4.12 2.86
CA VAL A 50 -0.93 -2.72 2.51
C VAL A 50 -1.75 -2.67 1.22
N ALA A 51 -1.36 -3.43 0.23
CA ALA A 51 -2.06 -3.45 -1.05
C ALA A 51 -3.50 -3.92 -0.87
N SER A 52 -3.70 -4.95 -0.08
CA SER A 52 -5.03 -5.45 0.20
C SER A 52 -5.88 -4.40 0.90
N ALA A 53 -5.30 -3.69 1.85
CA ALA A 53 -6.01 -2.65 2.58
C ALA A 53 -6.41 -1.49 1.68
N LEU A 54 -5.61 -1.20 0.68
CA LEU A 54 -5.84 -0.07 -0.22
C LEU A 54 -6.54 -0.46 -1.52
N GLY A 55 -6.82 -1.75 -1.71
CA GLY A 55 -7.47 -2.21 -2.94
C GLY A 55 -6.58 -2.15 -4.16
N THR A 56 -5.29 -2.34 -3.97
CA THR A 56 -4.33 -2.31 -5.06
C THR A 56 -3.45 -3.56 -5.03
N THR A 57 -2.37 -3.56 -5.78
CA THR A 57 -1.45 -4.69 -5.83
C THR A 57 -0.08 -4.28 -5.32
N PRO A 58 0.71 -5.22 -4.80
CA PRO A 58 2.10 -4.91 -4.45
C PRO A 58 2.90 -4.38 -5.63
N ALA A 59 2.62 -4.88 -6.83
CA ALA A 59 3.33 -4.43 -8.02
C ALA A 59 3.10 -2.94 -8.29
N TYR A 60 1.88 -2.47 -8.09
CA TYR A 60 1.60 -1.05 -8.25
C TYR A 60 2.39 -0.22 -7.25
N LEU A 61 2.44 -0.67 -6.00
CA LEU A 61 3.18 0.05 -4.96
C LEU A 61 4.69 0.02 -5.18
N ARG A 62 5.18 -0.99 -5.88
CA ARG A 62 6.60 -1.06 -6.23
C ARG A 62 6.93 -0.30 -7.51
N GLY A 63 5.91 0.14 -8.22
CA GLY A 63 6.13 0.86 -9.46
C GLY A 63 6.41 -0.02 -10.65
N THR A 64 6.16 -1.32 -10.54
CA THR A 64 6.40 -2.25 -11.65
C THR A 64 5.23 -2.35 -12.60
N THR A 65 4.08 -1.81 -12.21
CA THR A 65 2.92 -1.75 -13.08
C THR A 65 2.17 -0.46 -12.82
N ASP A 66 1.44 0.00 -13.81
CA ASP A 66 0.56 1.16 -13.66
C ASP A 66 -0.86 0.75 -13.33
N GLU A 67 -1.11 -0.55 -13.23
CA GLU A 67 -2.42 -1.05 -12.92
C GLU A 67 -2.70 -0.87 -11.44
N LYS A 68 -3.55 0.11 -11.15
CA LYS A 68 -3.80 0.57 -9.82
C LYS A 68 -4.66 -0.36 -8.99
N LYS A 69 -5.59 -1.05 -9.62
CA LYS A 69 -6.53 -1.89 -8.90
C LYS A 69 -6.14 -3.35 -8.96
N LEU A 70 -6.58 -4.09 -7.94
CA LEU A 70 -6.43 -5.52 -8.00
C LEU A 70 -7.13 -6.05 -9.24
N PRO A 71 -6.55 -7.02 -9.90
CA PRO A 71 -7.19 -7.62 -11.05
C PRO A 71 -8.32 -8.52 -10.56
N THR A 72 -9.36 -7.93 -10.10
CA THR A 72 -10.54 -8.67 -9.76
C THR A 72 -11.22 -8.95 -11.04
N GLU A 73 -11.49 -10.17 -11.29
CA GLU A 73 -12.22 -10.44 -12.42
C GLU A 73 -13.53 -9.78 -12.32
N PRO A 74 -13.91 -9.10 -13.36
CA PRO A 74 -15.15 -8.44 -13.40
C PRO A 74 -16.20 -9.49 -13.26
N VAL A 75 -17.04 -9.25 -12.37
CA VAL A 75 -18.14 -10.08 -12.24
C VAL A 75 -18.90 -10.00 -13.51
N PRO A 76 -19.07 -11.08 -14.16
CA PRO A 76 -19.86 -11.06 -15.35
C PRO A 76 -21.22 -10.65 -14.93
N GLY A 77 -21.56 -9.56 -15.37
CA GLY A 77 -22.84 -8.95 -15.02
C GLY A 77 -23.97 -9.82 -15.31
#